data_3076f6361b0c727226e0f8f903cf2daf
#
_entry.id   3076f6361b0c727226e0f8f903cf2daf
#
_cell.length_a   1.000
_cell.length_b   1.000
_cell.length_c   1.000
_cell.angle_alpha   90.00
_cell.angle_beta   90.00
_cell.angle_gamma   90.00
#
_symmetry.space_group_name_H-M   'P 1'
#
loop_
_entity.id
_entity.type
_entity.pdbx_description
1 polymer ?
#
loop_
_entity_poly.entity_id
_entity_poly.type
_entity_poly.pdbx_seq_one_letter_code
_entity_poly.pdbx_strand_id
1 'polypeptide(L)'
;LIALDLPFKFLAYAEPGGNDAILAYTSAEFIASRHDLPASLLVEYSERLDSVLNLVENSTISEVETEQIGKDFAIVKIKSDFDFETTIERLKETINSLPDTIWFGELDYQNDAKKIGIELNPTRLLLFGAPEPGAQAMNSTPKLGLDAFCQKLLVFEDKGGAVWAAYNDITAFSDLYYGKATLPQRVIKRRLKSTISNTLEQK
;
A
#
# COMPACT_ATOMS: atom_id res chain seq x y z
N LEU A 1 -7.78 -0.51 8.35
CA LEU A 1 -6.91 0.03 7.28
C LEU A 1 -5.49 -0.56 7.27
N ILE A 2 -4.96 -1.03 8.42
CA ILE A 2 -3.60 -1.59 8.51
C ILE A 2 -3.32 -2.69 7.48
N ALA A 3 -4.34 -3.45 7.06
CA ALA A 3 -4.23 -4.46 6.02
C ALA A 3 -3.67 -3.91 4.68
N LEU A 4 -3.74 -2.60 4.45
CA LEU A 4 -3.12 -1.95 3.29
C LEU A 4 -1.59 -2.01 3.33
N ASP A 5 -0.98 -2.03 4.51
CA ASP A 5 0.47 -2.15 4.68
C ASP A 5 0.94 -3.62 4.71
N LEU A 6 0.01 -4.57 4.86
CA LEU A 6 0.32 -5.99 4.85
C LEU A 6 0.34 -6.59 3.42
N PRO A 7 1.09 -7.67 3.18
CA PRO A 7 2.19 -8.12 4.02
C PRO A 7 3.31 -7.07 4.06
N PHE A 8 4.06 -7.03 5.15
CA PHE A 8 5.25 -6.17 5.24
C PHE A 8 6.29 -6.59 4.21
N LYS A 9 7.01 -5.62 3.67
CA LYS A 9 7.96 -5.81 2.57
C LYS A 9 9.32 -5.20 2.89
N PHE A 10 10.34 -5.78 2.28
CA PHE A 10 11.63 -5.13 2.08
C PHE A 10 11.79 -4.80 0.59
N LEU A 11 12.38 -3.65 0.30
CA LEU A 11 12.76 -3.24 -1.04
C LEU A 11 14.28 -3.09 -1.09
N ALA A 12 14.94 -3.89 -1.92
CA ALA A 12 16.34 -3.68 -2.25
C ALA A 12 16.45 -2.89 -3.57
N TYR A 13 17.19 -1.78 -3.55
CA TYR A 13 17.36 -0.93 -4.73
C TYR A 13 18.70 -0.18 -4.68
N ALA A 14 19.05 0.49 -5.77
CA ALA A 14 20.12 1.48 -5.82
C ALA A 14 19.56 2.80 -6.34
N GLU A 15 20.07 3.93 -5.82
CA GLU A 15 19.74 5.23 -6.40
C GLU A 15 20.42 5.39 -7.78
N PRO A 16 19.82 6.14 -8.71
CA PRO A 16 20.40 6.39 -10.02
C PRO A 16 21.82 7.00 -9.91
N GLY A 17 22.81 6.27 -10.43
CA GLY A 17 24.22 6.66 -10.36
C GLY A 17 24.92 6.34 -9.02
N GLY A 18 24.23 5.72 -8.07
CA GLY A 18 24.81 5.18 -6.84
C GLY A 18 25.40 3.78 -7.03
N ASN A 19 26.41 3.45 -6.21
CA ASN A 19 27.02 2.11 -6.20
C ASN A 19 26.57 1.28 -5.00
N ASP A 20 25.91 1.89 -4.03
CA ASP A 20 25.48 1.23 -2.80
C ASP A 20 24.11 0.59 -2.97
N ALA A 21 23.96 -0.63 -2.43
CA ALA A 21 22.67 -1.27 -2.31
C ALA A 21 21.93 -0.70 -1.08
N ILE A 22 20.70 -0.28 -1.27
CA ILE A 22 19.85 0.25 -0.21
C ILE A 22 18.74 -0.75 0.07
N LEU A 23 18.55 -1.08 1.35
CA LEU A 23 17.44 -1.90 1.83
C LEU A 23 16.44 -0.97 2.54
N ALA A 24 15.27 -0.76 1.92
CA ALA A 24 14.19 0.02 2.52
C ALA A 24 13.13 -0.91 3.15
N TYR A 25 12.55 -0.45 4.25
CA TYR A 25 11.49 -1.15 4.98
C TYR A 25 10.57 -0.14 5.68
N THR A 26 9.41 -0.59 6.11
CA THR A 26 8.47 0.23 6.89
C THR A 26 8.75 0.04 8.37
N SER A 27 9.01 1.12 9.13
CA SER A 27 9.26 1.03 10.57
C SER A 27 7.97 0.84 11.38
N ALA A 28 8.11 0.36 12.63
CA ALA A 28 6.98 0.22 13.56
C ALA A 28 6.36 1.58 13.90
N GLU A 29 7.18 2.62 14.03
CA GLU A 29 6.77 3.99 14.33
C GLU A 29 5.92 4.57 13.19
N PHE A 30 6.31 4.33 11.94
CA PHE A 30 5.51 4.74 10.77
C PHE A 30 4.12 4.08 10.81
N ILE A 31 4.06 2.77 11.05
CA ILE A 31 2.79 2.03 11.12
C ILE A 31 1.94 2.53 12.28
N ALA A 32 2.54 2.72 13.47
CA ALA A 32 1.86 3.24 14.65
C ALA A 32 1.21 4.61 14.37
N SER A 33 1.98 5.55 13.82
CA SER A 33 1.51 6.91 13.50
C SER A 33 0.44 6.91 12.42
N ARG A 34 0.66 6.15 11.35
CA ARG A 34 -0.24 6.08 10.19
C ARG A 34 -1.61 5.47 10.53
N HIS A 35 -1.64 4.50 11.44
CA HIS A 35 -2.87 3.78 11.80
C HIS A 35 -3.42 4.14 13.17
N ASP A 36 -2.81 5.13 13.85
CA ASP A 36 -3.22 5.55 15.20
C ASP A 36 -3.26 4.35 16.17
N LEU A 37 -2.16 3.57 16.18
CA LEU A 37 -2.01 2.37 16.99
C LEU A 37 -1.07 2.62 18.17
N PRO A 38 -1.36 2.02 19.34
CA PRO A 38 -0.40 1.98 20.44
C PRO A 38 0.88 1.24 20.01
N ALA A 39 2.06 1.81 20.30
CA ALA A 39 3.34 1.18 19.98
C ALA A 39 3.48 -0.25 20.56
N SER A 40 2.80 -0.53 21.68
CA SER A 40 2.78 -1.85 22.32
C SER A 40 2.23 -2.97 21.43
N LEU A 41 1.40 -2.65 20.42
CA LEU A 41 0.90 -3.64 19.47
C LEU A 41 1.93 -4.00 18.39
N LEU A 42 3.01 -3.25 18.28
CA LEU A 42 4.03 -3.42 17.24
C LEU A 42 5.37 -3.94 17.77
N VAL A 43 5.44 -4.31 19.05
CA VAL A 43 6.68 -4.82 19.68
C VAL A 43 7.19 -6.07 18.95
N GLU A 44 6.33 -7.06 18.74
CA GLU A 44 6.72 -8.29 18.03
C GLU A 44 7.16 -8.02 16.59
N TYR A 45 6.52 -7.08 15.92
CA TYR A 45 6.93 -6.64 14.59
C TYR A 45 8.33 -6.02 14.61
N SER A 46 8.58 -5.10 15.56
CA SER A 46 9.89 -4.45 15.73
C SER A 46 10.98 -5.47 15.99
N GLU A 47 10.77 -6.41 16.92
CA GLU A 47 11.74 -7.46 17.26
C GLU A 47 12.06 -8.37 16.06
N ARG A 48 11.04 -8.73 15.25
CA ARG A 48 11.25 -9.52 14.02
C ARG A 48 12.00 -8.72 12.96
N LEU A 49 11.69 -7.44 12.81
CA LEU A 49 12.38 -6.54 11.91
C LEU A 49 13.86 -6.43 12.28
N ASP A 50 14.17 -6.18 13.54
CA ASP A 50 15.53 -6.11 14.05
C ASP A 50 16.30 -7.42 13.81
N SER A 51 15.64 -8.57 13.96
CA SER A 51 16.23 -9.87 13.67
C SER A 51 16.68 -10.00 12.20
N VAL A 52 15.93 -9.44 11.27
CA VAL A 52 16.28 -9.44 9.85
C VAL A 52 17.39 -8.41 9.56
N LEU A 53 17.28 -7.21 10.12
CA LEU A 53 18.26 -6.13 9.91
C LEU A 53 19.64 -6.49 10.44
N ASN A 54 19.72 -7.21 11.55
CA ASN A 54 20.99 -7.70 12.14
C ASN A 54 21.74 -8.70 11.23
N LEU A 55 21.08 -9.24 10.19
CA LEU A 55 21.75 -10.08 9.18
C LEU A 55 22.47 -9.26 8.10
N VAL A 56 22.19 -7.95 8.04
CA VAL A 56 22.82 -7.07 7.04
C VAL A 56 24.10 -6.46 7.63
N GLU A 57 25.23 -7.05 7.30
CA GLU A 57 26.54 -6.60 7.78
C GLU A 57 26.95 -5.25 7.17
N ASN A 58 27.73 -4.46 7.92
CA ASN A 58 28.30 -3.17 7.47
C ASN A 58 27.26 -2.16 6.97
N SER A 59 26.04 -2.20 7.50
CA SER A 59 24.97 -1.27 7.13
C SER A 59 24.98 -0.01 8.00
N THR A 60 24.51 1.09 7.40
CA THR A 60 24.15 2.33 8.12
C THR A 60 22.66 2.54 8.01
N ILE A 61 21.98 2.69 9.14
CA ILE A 61 20.54 2.97 9.16
C ILE A 61 20.33 4.47 9.02
N SER A 62 19.48 4.87 8.07
CA SER A 62 18.96 6.23 7.97
C SER A 62 17.45 6.21 7.97
N GLU A 63 16.85 7.11 8.73
CA GLU A 63 15.41 7.23 8.84
C GLU A 63 14.88 8.36 7.95
N VAL A 64 13.66 8.20 7.46
CA VAL A 64 12.90 9.29 6.84
C VAL A 64 12.20 10.05 7.97
N GLU A 65 12.27 11.38 7.95
CA GLU A 65 11.55 12.21 8.93
C GLU A 65 10.05 11.90 8.89
N THR A 66 9.50 11.51 10.04
CA THR A 66 8.11 11.05 10.17
C THR A 66 7.22 12.02 10.94
N GLU A 67 7.71 13.19 11.31
CA GLU A 67 6.96 14.20 12.09
C GLU A 67 5.64 14.63 11.43
N GLN A 68 5.57 14.56 10.10
CA GLN A 68 4.36 14.86 9.33
C GLN A 68 3.45 13.64 9.10
N ILE A 69 3.83 12.45 9.60
CA ILE A 69 3.04 11.24 9.45
C ILE A 69 1.97 11.23 10.54
N GLY A 70 0.74 11.46 10.15
CA GLY A 70 -0.42 11.34 11.03
C GLY A 70 -1.36 10.23 10.58
N LYS A 71 -2.45 10.08 11.31
CA LYS A 71 -3.51 9.12 11.00
C LYS A 71 -3.96 9.21 9.55
N ASP A 72 -4.09 8.05 8.90
CA ASP A 72 -4.50 7.89 7.51
C ASP A 72 -3.56 8.60 6.50
N PHE A 73 -2.30 8.88 6.88
CA PHE A 73 -1.32 9.50 5.96
C PHE A 73 -1.27 8.74 4.63
N ALA A 74 -1.37 9.47 3.52
CA ALA A 74 -1.29 8.95 2.15
C ALA A 74 -2.29 7.82 1.83
N ILE A 75 -3.41 7.71 2.54
CA ILE A 75 -4.49 6.76 2.26
C ILE A 75 -5.64 7.49 1.55
N VAL A 76 -5.97 7.04 0.34
CA VAL A 76 -7.18 7.45 -0.36
C VAL A 76 -8.27 6.43 -0.08
N LYS A 77 -9.45 6.89 0.36
CA LYS A 77 -10.64 6.05 0.59
C LYS A 77 -11.76 6.47 -0.34
N ILE A 78 -12.41 5.51 -0.99
CA ILE A 78 -13.57 5.71 -1.87
C ILE A 78 -14.67 4.78 -1.37
N LYS A 79 -15.85 5.37 -1.10
CA LYS A 79 -17.02 4.58 -0.70
C LYS A 79 -17.59 3.89 -1.91
N SER A 80 -18.03 2.64 -1.75
CA SER A 80 -18.76 1.90 -2.76
C SER A 80 -20.28 2.10 -2.56
N ASP A 81 -21.00 2.18 -3.67
CA ASP A 81 -22.46 2.15 -3.68
C ASP A 81 -23.02 0.71 -3.67
N PHE A 82 -22.13 -0.28 -3.70
CA PHE A 82 -22.45 -1.71 -3.77
C PHE A 82 -22.09 -2.43 -2.47
N ASP A 83 -22.66 -3.63 -2.28
CA ASP A 83 -22.23 -4.55 -1.24
C ASP A 83 -20.79 -5.03 -1.46
N PHE A 84 -20.23 -5.75 -0.47
CA PHE A 84 -18.83 -6.14 -0.46
C PHE A 84 -18.45 -7.06 -1.64
N GLU A 85 -19.22 -8.13 -1.88
CA GLU A 85 -18.88 -9.07 -2.95
C GLU A 85 -19.07 -8.46 -4.34
N THR A 86 -20.14 -7.72 -4.56
CA THR A 86 -20.35 -6.96 -5.80
C THR A 86 -19.23 -5.95 -6.04
N THR A 87 -18.76 -5.28 -4.99
CA THR A 87 -17.61 -4.35 -5.07
C THR A 87 -16.35 -5.07 -5.53
N ILE A 88 -16.03 -6.24 -4.95
CA ILE A 88 -14.87 -7.07 -5.32
C ILE A 88 -14.97 -7.51 -6.79
N GLU A 89 -16.11 -8.06 -7.21
CA GLU A 89 -16.31 -8.53 -8.59
C GLU A 89 -16.11 -7.41 -9.60
N ARG A 90 -16.75 -6.27 -9.40
CA ARG A 90 -16.63 -5.10 -10.28
C ARG A 90 -15.19 -4.58 -10.39
N LEU A 91 -14.47 -4.51 -9.26
CA LEU A 91 -13.08 -4.09 -9.26
C LEU A 91 -12.19 -5.08 -10.00
N LYS A 92 -12.39 -6.39 -9.81
CA LYS A 92 -11.65 -7.45 -10.52
C LYS A 92 -11.91 -7.39 -12.03
N GLU A 93 -13.16 -7.25 -12.44
CA GLU A 93 -13.51 -7.08 -13.86
C GLU A 93 -12.86 -5.86 -14.47
N THR A 94 -12.96 -4.70 -13.77
CA THR A 94 -12.34 -3.46 -14.23
C THR A 94 -10.84 -3.59 -14.37
N ILE A 95 -10.14 -4.10 -13.34
CA ILE A 95 -8.68 -4.28 -13.35
C ILE A 95 -8.25 -5.20 -14.49
N ASN A 96 -8.93 -6.34 -14.67
CA ASN A 96 -8.60 -7.31 -15.71
C ASN A 96 -8.94 -6.81 -17.13
N SER A 97 -9.82 -5.82 -17.27
CA SER A 97 -10.12 -5.20 -18.57
C SER A 97 -9.07 -4.19 -19.04
N LEU A 98 -8.19 -3.74 -18.16
CA LEU A 98 -7.16 -2.76 -18.48
C LEU A 98 -5.98 -3.46 -19.21
N PRO A 99 -5.65 -3.05 -20.46
CA PRO A 99 -4.70 -3.79 -21.30
C PRO A 99 -3.24 -3.73 -20.80
N ASP A 100 -2.90 -2.76 -19.97
CA ASP A 100 -1.57 -2.53 -19.42
C ASP A 100 -1.44 -2.98 -17.96
N THR A 101 -2.45 -3.68 -17.44
CA THR A 101 -2.52 -4.09 -16.02
C THR A 101 -2.39 -5.61 -15.91
N ILE A 102 -1.62 -6.04 -14.92
CA ILE A 102 -1.42 -7.45 -14.56
C ILE A 102 -2.05 -7.68 -13.18
N TRP A 103 -2.87 -8.72 -13.08
CA TRP A 103 -3.40 -9.23 -11.84
C TRP A 103 -2.38 -10.14 -11.16
N PHE A 104 -2.07 -9.89 -9.88
CA PHE A 104 -1.12 -10.70 -9.10
C PHE A 104 -1.81 -11.62 -8.10
N GLY A 105 -3.01 -11.28 -7.65
CA GLY A 105 -3.76 -12.10 -6.70
C GLY A 105 -4.59 -11.29 -5.72
N GLU A 106 -5.12 -12.00 -4.73
CA GLU A 106 -5.87 -11.41 -3.62
C GLU A 106 -5.57 -12.11 -2.30
N LEU A 107 -5.73 -11.38 -1.19
CA LEU A 107 -5.62 -11.90 0.17
C LEU A 107 -6.96 -11.68 0.89
N ASP A 108 -7.54 -12.75 1.40
CA ASP A 108 -8.80 -12.72 2.15
C ASP A 108 -8.51 -12.73 3.65
N TYR A 109 -8.36 -11.53 4.22
CA TYR A 109 -8.04 -11.38 5.64
C TYR A 109 -9.18 -11.82 6.57
N GLN A 110 -10.44 -11.74 6.14
CA GLN A 110 -11.56 -12.25 6.93
C GLN A 110 -11.45 -13.77 7.10
N ASN A 111 -11.20 -14.48 5.99
CA ASN A 111 -11.06 -15.93 6.03
C ASN A 111 -9.82 -16.35 6.84
N ASP A 112 -8.71 -15.63 6.72
CA ASP A 112 -7.49 -15.92 7.48
C ASP A 112 -7.68 -15.66 8.98
N ALA A 113 -8.33 -14.56 9.36
CA ALA A 113 -8.71 -14.27 10.76
C ALA A 113 -9.60 -15.37 11.33
N LYS A 114 -10.60 -15.83 10.56
CA LYS A 114 -11.50 -16.92 10.98
C LYS A 114 -10.75 -18.22 11.28
N LYS A 115 -9.70 -18.56 10.52
CA LYS A 115 -8.89 -19.78 10.75
C LYS A 115 -8.20 -19.79 12.13
N ILE A 116 -7.95 -18.61 12.69
CA ILE A 116 -7.32 -18.43 14.01
C ILE A 116 -8.31 -17.97 15.09
N GLY A 117 -9.63 -18.08 14.81
CA GLY A 117 -10.69 -17.76 15.76
C GLY A 117 -10.94 -16.27 16.01
N ILE A 118 -10.48 -15.41 15.11
CA ILE A 118 -10.70 -13.95 15.19
C ILE A 118 -11.85 -13.56 14.26
N GLU A 119 -12.82 -12.80 14.78
CA GLU A 119 -13.87 -12.19 13.98
C GLU A 119 -13.36 -10.90 13.35
N LEU A 120 -13.42 -10.83 12.02
CA LEU A 120 -13.06 -9.66 11.23
C LEU A 120 -14.18 -9.39 10.21
N ASN A 121 -14.57 -8.13 10.06
CA ASN A 121 -15.49 -7.73 8.99
C ASN A 121 -14.90 -8.09 7.62
N PRO A 122 -15.75 -8.25 6.58
CA PRO A 122 -15.27 -8.47 5.23
C PRO A 122 -14.10 -7.55 4.87
N THR A 123 -12.96 -8.16 4.57
CA THR A 123 -11.69 -7.42 4.33
C THR A 123 -10.85 -8.21 3.34
N ARG A 124 -10.63 -7.66 2.15
CA ARG A 124 -9.88 -8.30 1.06
C ARG A 124 -8.90 -7.32 0.43
N LEU A 125 -7.68 -7.76 0.21
CA LEU A 125 -6.63 -6.98 -0.46
C LEU A 125 -6.45 -7.50 -1.89
N LEU A 126 -6.66 -6.64 -2.87
CA LEU A 126 -6.44 -6.91 -4.28
C LEU A 126 -5.05 -6.43 -4.69
N LEU A 127 -4.30 -7.28 -5.37
CA LEU A 127 -2.92 -7.03 -5.79
C LEU A 127 -2.84 -7.01 -7.32
N PHE A 128 -2.42 -5.89 -7.89
CA PHE A 128 -2.26 -5.72 -9.34
C PHE A 128 -1.17 -4.70 -9.65
N GLY A 129 -0.86 -4.52 -10.90
CA GLY A 129 0.13 -3.52 -11.31
C GLY A 129 0.11 -3.25 -12.80
N ALA A 130 0.65 -2.11 -13.18
CA ALA A 130 0.90 -1.72 -14.57
C ALA A 130 2.42 -1.55 -14.73
N PRO A 131 3.15 -2.60 -15.21
CA PRO A 131 4.62 -2.63 -15.17
C PRO A 131 5.27 -1.46 -15.89
N GLU A 132 4.83 -1.12 -17.10
CA GLU A 132 5.41 -0.03 -17.87
C GLU A 132 5.17 1.35 -17.25
N PRO A 133 3.93 1.78 -16.92
CA PRO A 133 3.70 3.02 -16.18
C PRO A 133 4.40 3.05 -14.81
N GLY A 134 4.44 1.91 -14.11
CA GLY A 134 5.15 1.77 -12.85
C GLY A 134 6.65 2.00 -12.98
N ALA A 135 7.30 1.39 -13.96
CA ALA A 135 8.71 1.59 -14.24
C ALA A 135 9.03 3.07 -14.56
N GLN A 136 8.20 3.71 -15.38
CA GLN A 136 8.34 5.15 -15.67
C GLN A 136 8.20 6.03 -14.42
N ALA A 137 7.24 5.70 -13.53
CA ALA A 137 7.01 6.46 -12.31
C ALA A 137 8.13 6.30 -11.27
N MET A 138 8.83 5.15 -11.27
CA MET A 138 9.88 4.82 -10.29
C MET A 138 11.31 5.03 -10.83
N ASN A 139 11.49 5.33 -12.12
CA ASN A 139 12.81 5.40 -12.76
C ASN A 139 13.79 6.36 -12.04
N SER A 140 13.30 7.49 -11.53
CA SER A 140 14.09 8.46 -10.76
C SER A 140 13.74 8.47 -9.27
N THR A 141 12.89 7.57 -8.81
CA THR A 141 12.35 7.51 -7.45
C THR A 141 12.16 6.07 -7.00
N PRO A 142 13.24 5.24 -6.99
CA PRO A 142 13.13 3.79 -6.80
C PRO A 142 12.57 3.39 -5.41
N LYS A 143 12.79 4.19 -4.37
CA LYS A 143 12.23 3.96 -3.02
C LYS A 143 10.71 3.82 -3.03
N LEU A 144 10.00 4.46 -3.97
CA LEU A 144 8.54 4.32 -4.11
C LEU A 144 8.08 2.88 -4.36
N GLY A 145 8.97 2.01 -4.84
CA GLY A 145 8.67 0.58 -4.97
C GLY A 145 8.22 -0.07 -3.67
N LEU A 146 8.61 0.46 -2.51
CA LEU A 146 8.17 -0.04 -1.21
C LEU A 146 6.64 0.09 -1.03
N ASP A 147 6.06 1.21 -1.45
CA ASP A 147 4.65 1.55 -1.17
C ASP A 147 3.75 1.45 -2.40
N ALA A 148 4.32 1.61 -3.59
CA ALA A 148 3.58 1.70 -4.84
C ALA A 148 3.67 0.45 -5.73
N PHE A 149 4.64 -0.44 -5.52
CA PHE A 149 4.77 -1.69 -6.26
C PHE A 149 4.54 -2.92 -5.33
N CYS A 150 3.69 -3.87 -5.64
CA CYS A 150 2.55 -3.79 -6.56
C CYS A 150 1.47 -2.85 -5.99
N GLN A 151 0.55 -2.39 -6.82
CA GLN A 151 -0.59 -1.62 -6.33
C GLN A 151 -1.43 -2.50 -5.42
N LYS A 152 -1.67 -2.02 -4.21
CA LYS A 152 -2.56 -2.62 -3.22
C LYS A 152 -3.88 -1.86 -3.20
N LEU A 153 -4.99 -2.56 -3.31
CA LEU A 153 -6.33 -2.01 -3.18
C LEU A 153 -7.08 -2.81 -2.12
N LEU A 154 -7.24 -2.21 -0.95
CA LEU A 154 -7.95 -2.80 0.17
C LEU A 154 -9.45 -2.52 0.02
N VAL A 155 -10.26 -3.57 0.01
CA VAL A 155 -11.72 -3.46 0.11
C VAL A 155 -12.13 -3.96 1.49
N PHE A 156 -12.94 -3.18 2.20
CA PHE A 156 -13.38 -3.54 3.55
C PHE A 156 -14.76 -2.98 3.86
N GLU A 157 -15.47 -3.69 4.73
CA GLU A 157 -16.71 -3.23 5.34
C GLU A 157 -16.41 -2.61 6.70
N ASP A 158 -16.86 -1.39 6.94
CA ASP A 158 -16.70 -0.73 8.22
C ASP A 158 -17.74 -1.23 9.25
N LYS A 159 -17.61 -0.76 10.50
CA LYS A 159 -18.54 -1.14 11.59
C LYS A 159 -20.00 -0.71 11.36
N GLY A 160 -20.24 0.20 10.44
CA GLY A 160 -21.56 0.68 10.05
C GLY A 160 -22.16 -0.07 8.86
N GLY A 161 -21.44 -1.08 8.31
CA GLY A 161 -21.87 -1.84 7.13
C GLY A 161 -21.60 -1.10 5.81
N ALA A 162 -20.88 0.02 5.81
CA ALA A 162 -20.49 0.68 4.58
C ALA A 162 -19.22 0.05 3.98
N VAL A 163 -19.24 -0.14 2.65
CA VAL A 163 -18.12 -0.74 1.92
C VAL A 163 -17.22 0.36 1.36
N TRP A 164 -15.90 0.17 1.50
CA TRP A 164 -14.88 1.11 1.11
C TRP A 164 -13.78 0.42 0.32
N ALA A 165 -13.22 1.13 -0.66
CA ALA A 165 -11.95 0.79 -1.28
C ALA A 165 -10.89 1.81 -0.85
N ALA A 166 -9.71 1.32 -0.45
CA ALA A 166 -8.60 2.17 0.01
C ALA A 166 -7.29 1.77 -0.68
N TYR A 167 -6.45 2.77 -0.98
CA TYR A 167 -5.14 2.56 -1.61
C TYR A 167 -4.17 3.67 -1.25
N ASN A 168 -2.87 3.44 -1.52
CA ASN A 168 -1.80 4.39 -1.28
C ASN A 168 -1.76 5.51 -2.33
N ASP A 169 -1.63 6.75 -1.87
CA ASP A 169 -1.38 7.90 -2.74
C ASP A 169 0.12 7.98 -3.09
N ILE A 170 0.49 7.53 -4.27
CA ILE A 170 1.88 7.54 -4.76
C ILE A 170 2.51 8.95 -4.73
N THR A 171 1.71 10.02 -4.91
CA THR A 171 2.27 11.38 -4.91
C THR A 171 2.64 11.83 -3.51
N ALA A 172 1.85 11.46 -2.48
CA ALA A 172 2.17 11.78 -1.09
C ALA A 172 3.44 11.05 -0.62
N PHE A 173 3.64 9.79 -1.02
CA PHE A 173 4.90 9.08 -0.75
C PHE A 173 6.08 9.69 -1.52
N SER A 174 5.87 10.15 -2.76
CA SER A 174 6.92 10.82 -3.51
C SER A 174 7.32 12.16 -2.88
N ASP A 175 6.35 12.92 -2.39
CA ASP A 175 6.61 14.17 -1.67
C ASP A 175 7.38 13.87 -0.36
N LEU A 176 7.02 12.80 0.37
CA LEU A 176 7.73 12.39 1.59
C LEU A 176 9.18 11.98 1.33
N TYR A 177 9.45 11.19 0.29
CA TYR A 177 10.79 10.62 0.06
C TYR A 177 11.70 11.47 -0.77
N TYR A 178 11.14 12.30 -1.67
CA TYR A 178 11.89 13.05 -2.68
C TYR A 178 11.52 14.54 -2.74
N GLY A 179 10.63 15.01 -1.85
CA GLY A 179 10.18 16.39 -1.77
C GLY A 179 9.26 16.86 -2.90
N LYS A 180 9.02 16.03 -3.91
CA LYS A 180 8.12 16.36 -5.03
C LYS A 180 7.64 15.14 -5.81
N ALA A 181 6.39 15.20 -6.27
CA ALA A 181 5.85 14.22 -7.20
C ALA A 181 6.17 14.57 -8.67
N THR A 182 6.49 13.54 -9.45
CA THR A 182 6.75 13.64 -10.89
C THR A 182 5.47 13.63 -11.72
N LEU A 183 5.55 13.97 -13.01
CA LEU A 183 4.38 13.92 -13.90
C LEU A 183 3.82 12.49 -14.07
N PRO A 184 4.63 11.43 -14.30
CA PRO A 184 4.10 10.06 -14.36
C PRO A 184 3.33 9.65 -13.11
N GLN A 185 3.82 9.99 -11.93
CA GLN A 185 3.14 9.69 -10.66
C GLN A 185 1.77 10.39 -10.54
N ARG A 186 1.68 11.65 -10.96
CA ARG A 186 0.41 12.40 -10.99
C ARG A 186 -0.59 11.80 -11.98
N VAL A 187 -0.12 11.30 -13.12
CA VAL A 187 -0.96 10.60 -14.10
C VAL A 187 -1.50 9.30 -13.50
N ILE A 188 -0.65 8.49 -12.85
CA ILE A 188 -1.05 7.25 -12.17
C ILE A 188 -2.09 7.54 -11.09
N LYS A 189 -1.84 8.53 -10.21
CA LYS A 189 -2.80 8.94 -9.17
C LYS A 189 -4.17 9.28 -9.77
N ARG A 190 -4.20 10.13 -10.81
CA ARG A 190 -5.44 10.55 -11.45
C ARG A 190 -6.18 9.37 -12.09
N ARG A 191 -5.44 8.52 -12.83
CA ARG A 191 -6.00 7.34 -13.49
C ARG A 191 -6.60 6.37 -12.46
N LEU A 192 -5.84 6.03 -11.42
CA LEU A 192 -6.28 5.11 -10.38
C LEU A 192 -7.54 5.62 -9.67
N LYS A 193 -7.54 6.90 -9.26
CA LYS A 193 -8.71 7.53 -8.64
C LYS A 193 -9.93 7.47 -9.55
N SER A 194 -9.80 7.89 -10.81
CA SER A 194 -10.91 7.90 -11.76
C SER A 194 -11.44 6.50 -12.04
N THR A 195 -10.55 5.53 -12.25
CA THR A 195 -10.92 4.13 -12.51
C THR A 195 -11.72 3.55 -11.34
N ILE A 196 -11.20 3.68 -10.11
CA ILE A 196 -11.87 3.13 -8.92
C ILE A 196 -13.20 3.85 -8.66
N SER A 197 -13.25 5.20 -8.69
CA SER A 197 -14.50 5.92 -8.48
C SER A 197 -15.58 5.51 -9.49
N ASN A 198 -15.25 5.47 -10.78
CA ASN A 198 -16.23 5.09 -11.82
C ASN A 198 -16.72 3.64 -11.68
N THR A 199 -15.91 2.75 -11.10
CA THR A 199 -16.27 1.35 -10.86
C THR A 199 -17.24 1.21 -9.69
N LEU A 200 -17.09 2.06 -8.67
CA LEU A 200 -17.79 1.95 -7.38
C LEU A 200 -19.04 2.84 -7.29
N GLU A 201 -19.28 3.71 -8.25
CA GLU A 201 -20.47 4.54 -8.34
C GLU A 201 -21.57 3.81 -9.12
N GLN A 202 -22.80 3.87 -8.57
CA GLN A 202 -24.02 3.44 -9.29
C GLN A 202 -24.42 4.57 -10.25
N LYS A 203 -24.45 4.26 -11.55
CA LYS A 203 -24.89 5.20 -12.59
C LYS A 203 -26.38 5.14 -12.78
#